data_91579b57ef8b1cae07f91f63026fa70b
#
_entry.id   91579b57ef8b1cae07f91f63026fa70b
#
_cell.length_a   1.000
_cell.length_b   1.000
_cell.length_c   1.000
_cell.angle_alpha   90.00
_cell.angle_beta   90.00
_cell.angle_gamma   90.00
#
_symmetry.space_group_name_H-M   'P 1'
#
loop_
_entity.id
_entity.type
_entity.pdbx_description
1 polymer ?
#
loop_
_entity_poly.entity_id
_entity_poly.type
_entity_poly.pdbx_seq_one_letter_code
_entity_poly.pdbx_strand_id
1 'polypeptide(L)'
;VASLVGSEMCIRDRYKRILLKLSGEAISGKNKNGIDTDILIKFSREIKKIYDLGVEIAIVIGGGNIYRGFNSDYKIDRVQGDYMGMLATIINGLALQNTLENIGIATRLQSAINVNKVAEPFIKRKAIRHLDKKRIVIFSSGTGNPYFTTDSAAVLRAIEIEADVILKGTRVDGIYDDDPKKNSKAFKF
;
A
#
# COMPACT_ATOMS: atom_id res chain seq x y z
N VAL A 1 6.28 -12.51 0.42
CA VAL A 1 7.18 -11.59 1.16
C VAL A 1 8.56 -12.24 1.38
N ALA A 2 8.65 -13.57 1.47
CA ALA A 2 9.94 -14.28 1.65
C ALA A 2 10.95 -14.08 0.49
N SER A 3 10.50 -13.67 -0.68
CA SER A 3 11.35 -13.47 -1.87
C SER A 3 12.09 -12.11 -1.90
N LEU A 4 11.72 -11.15 -1.06
CA LEU A 4 12.35 -9.82 -1.04
C LEU A 4 13.69 -9.78 -0.28
N VAL A 5 13.98 -10.79 0.53
CA VAL A 5 15.17 -10.83 1.42
C VAL A 5 16.31 -11.68 0.84
N GLY A 6 16.09 -12.37 -0.27
CA GLY A 6 17.05 -13.34 -0.84
C GLY A 6 18.34 -12.78 -1.44
N SER A 7 18.48 -11.46 -1.55
CA SER A 7 19.74 -10.82 -1.94
C SER A 7 19.76 -9.36 -1.52
N GLU A 8 20.10 -9.11 -0.27
CA GLU A 8 20.19 -7.75 0.30
C GLU A 8 21.09 -6.83 -0.54
N MET A 9 22.12 -7.35 -1.15
CA MET A 9 23.04 -6.65 -2.04
C MET A 9 22.37 -6.24 -3.37
N CYS A 10 21.43 -7.02 -3.89
CA CYS A 10 20.80 -6.75 -5.20
C CYS A 10 19.75 -5.64 -5.19
N ILE A 11 19.02 -5.42 -4.08
CA ILE A 11 17.95 -4.41 -4.03
C ILE A 11 18.55 -3.01 -3.96
N ARG A 12 19.52 -2.78 -3.08
CA ARG A 12 20.16 -1.47 -2.88
C ARG A 12 20.94 -1.02 -4.12
N ASP A 13 21.65 -1.94 -4.76
CA ASP A 13 22.45 -1.62 -5.93
C ASP A 13 21.62 -1.42 -7.20
N ARG A 14 20.36 -1.93 -7.18
CA ARG A 14 19.47 -1.91 -8.34
C ARG A 14 18.41 -0.82 -8.27
N TYR A 15 17.89 -0.50 -7.06
CA TYR A 15 16.78 0.44 -6.89
C TYR A 15 17.07 1.42 -5.76
N LYS A 16 16.96 2.70 -6.06
CA LYS A 16 17.09 3.78 -5.09
C LYS A 16 15.76 4.11 -4.43
N ARG A 17 14.68 4.11 -5.21
CA ARG A 17 13.33 4.46 -4.77
C ARG A 17 12.33 3.41 -5.22
N ILE A 18 11.58 2.85 -4.29
CA ILE A 18 10.57 1.84 -4.58
C ILE A 18 9.18 2.31 -4.15
N LEU A 19 8.16 1.83 -4.88
CA LEU A 19 6.78 1.92 -4.44
C LEU A 19 6.28 0.52 -4.11
N LEU A 20 5.89 0.31 -2.85
CA LEU A 20 5.29 -0.94 -2.37
C LEU A 20 3.76 -0.81 -2.35
N LYS A 21 3.06 -1.63 -3.13
CA LYS A 21 1.60 -1.73 -3.09
C LYS A 21 1.18 -2.87 -2.17
N LEU A 22 0.43 -2.54 -1.13
CA LEU A 22 -0.13 -3.50 -0.18
C LEU A 22 -1.65 -3.62 -0.36
N SER A 23 -2.17 -4.84 -0.38
CA SER A 23 -3.61 -5.09 -0.31
C SER A 23 -4.09 -4.87 1.13
N GLY A 24 -5.26 -4.22 1.31
CA GLY A 24 -5.88 -4.13 2.63
C GLY A 24 -6.15 -5.51 3.25
N GLU A 25 -6.49 -6.50 2.42
CA GLU A 25 -6.68 -7.88 2.90
C GLU A 25 -5.40 -8.52 3.46
N ALA A 26 -4.23 -8.06 3.04
CA ALA A 26 -2.98 -8.57 3.57
C ALA A 26 -2.79 -8.23 5.05
N ILE A 27 -3.45 -7.17 5.54
CA ILE A 27 -3.38 -6.73 6.94
C ILE A 27 -4.58 -7.13 7.79
N SER A 28 -5.55 -7.88 7.25
CA SER A 28 -6.72 -8.37 8.01
C SER A 28 -6.49 -9.70 8.73
N GLY A 29 -5.36 -10.35 8.50
CA GLY A 29 -5.03 -11.63 9.12
C GLY A 29 -6.03 -12.73 8.79
N LYS A 30 -6.32 -13.58 9.79
CA LYS A 30 -7.28 -14.70 9.68
C LYS A 30 -8.74 -14.23 9.68
N ASN A 31 -9.02 -13.04 10.22
CA ASN A 31 -10.39 -12.55 10.47
C ASN A 31 -11.09 -12.00 9.22
N LYS A 32 -10.48 -12.04 8.04
CA LYS A 32 -11.00 -11.54 6.75
C LYS A 32 -11.39 -10.04 6.73
N ASN A 33 -11.73 -9.45 7.86
CA ASN A 33 -12.14 -8.06 8.03
C ASN A 33 -11.35 -7.37 9.16
N GLY A 34 -11.24 -6.05 9.08
CA GLY A 34 -10.53 -5.24 10.07
C GLY A 34 -9.02 -5.24 9.89
N ILE A 35 -8.33 -4.85 10.95
CA ILE A 35 -6.86 -4.72 11.00
C ILE A 35 -6.33 -5.69 12.05
N ASP A 36 -5.40 -6.54 11.64
CA ASP A 36 -4.66 -7.45 12.53
C ASP A 36 -3.33 -6.78 12.91
N THR A 37 -3.20 -6.44 14.19
CA THR A 37 -2.04 -5.71 14.71
C THR A 37 -0.76 -6.52 14.59
N ASP A 38 -0.81 -7.85 14.81
CA ASP A 38 0.37 -8.72 14.72
C ASP A 38 0.88 -8.79 13.29
N ILE A 39 -0.04 -8.82 12.32
CA ILE A 39 0.31 -8.78 10.91
C ILE A 39 0.93 -7.43 10.54
N LEU A 40 0.37 -6.31 11.01
CA LEU A 40 0.98 -4.99 10.79
C LEU A 40 2.39 -4.90 11.37
N ILE A 41 2.62 -5.42 12.57
CA ILE A 41 3.94 -5.45 13.19
C ILE A 41 4.93 -6.27 12.35
N LYS A 42 4.50 -7.44 11.83
CA LYS A 42 5.32 -8.26 10.94
C LYS A 42 5.68 -7.51 9.65
N PHE A 43 4.68 -6.91 8.98
CA PHE A 43 4.94 -6.09 7.79
C PHE A 43 5.88 -4.93 8.06
N SER A 44 5.70 -4.22 9.17
CA SER A 44 6.55 -3.08 9.54
C SER A 44 8.00 -3.51 9.77
N ARG A 45 8.23 -4.69 10.37
CA ARG A 45 9.58 -5.25 10.55
C ARG A 45 10.23 -5.62 9.20
N GLU A 46 9.48 -6.19 8.26
CA GLU A 46 10.01 -6.50 6.92
C GLU A 46 10.32 -5.20 6.12
N ILE A 47 9.45 -4.21 6.22
CA ILE A 47 9.68 -2.88 5.63
C ILE A 47 10.93 -2.25 6.24
N LYS A 48 11.14 -2.39 7.56
CA LYS A 48 12.32 -1.87 8.24
C LYS A 48 13.62 -2.44 7.71
N LYS A 49 13.68 -3.72 7.39
CA LYS A 49 14.89 -4.35 6.80
C LYS A 49 15.29 -3.66 5.49
N ILE A 50 14.31 -3.34 4.64
CA ILE A 50 14.57 -2.63 3.37
C ILE A 50 14.93 -1.17 3.62
N TYR A 51 14.26 -0.53 4.58
CA TYR A 51 14.55 0.84 4.99
C TYR A 51 15.98 1.00 5.50
N ASP A 52 16.45 0.06 6.33
CA ASP A 52 17.81 0.07 6.91
C ASP A 52 18.91 -0.10 5.84
N LEU A 53 18.56 -0.63 4.65
CA LEU A 53 19.45 -0.64 3.48
C LEU A 53 19.60 0.74 2.81
N GLY A 54 18.85 1.76 3.26
CA GLY A 54 18.89 3.12 2.74
C GLY A 54 18.02 3.38 1.51
N VAL A 55 17.14 2.42 1.14
CA VAL A 55 16.18 2.56 0.04
C VAL A 55 15.08 3.53 0.43
N GLU A 56 14.67 4.39 -0.49
CA GLU A 56 13.53 5.28 -0.34
C GLU A 56 12.24 4.52 -0.61
N ILE A 57 11.33 4.51 0.36
CA ILE A 57 10.13 3.66 0.31
C ILE A 57 8.88 4.51 0.30
N ALA A 58 8.07 4.34 -0.74
CA ALA A 58 6.69 4.80 -0.78
C ALA A 58 5.75 3.59 -0.71
N ILE A 59 4.59 3.77 -0.07
CA ILE A 59 3.61 2.68 0.13
C ILE A 59 2.24 3.16 -0.36
N VAL A 60 1.58 2.36 -1.18
CA VAL A 60 0.15 2.50 -1.50
C VAL A 60 -0.59 1.36 -0.82
N ILE A 61 -1.58 1.68 0.01
CA ILE A 61 -2.34 0.69 0.78
C ILE A 61 -3.80 0.63 0.32
N GLY A 62 -4.34 -0.58 0.16
CA GLY A 62 -5.75 -0.82 -0.15
C GLY A 62 -6.65 -0.77 1.07
N GLY A 63 -7.98 -0.67 0.86
CA GLY A 63 -9.01 -0.59 1.90
C GLY A 63 -9.93 -1.82 2.00
N GLY A 64 -9.69 -2.87 1.22
CA GLY A 64 -10.61 -4.00 1.03
C GLY A 64 -10.86 -4.89 2.26
N ASN A 65 -10.07 -4.72 3.33
CA ASN A 65 -10.30 -5.36 4.64
C ASN A 65 -11.34 -4.63 5.50
N ILE A 66 -11.64 -3.38 5.20
CA ILE A 66 -12.61 -2.56 5.92
C ILE A 66 -13.89 -2.42 5.09
N TYR A 67 -13.74 -2.06 3.81
CA TYR A 67 -14.86 -1.87 2.91
C TYR A 67 -14.56 -2.35 1.49
N ARG A 68 -15.49 -3.12 0.91
CA ARG A 68 -15.48 -3.56 -0.48
C ARG A 68 -16.76 -3.12 -1.17
N GLY A 69 -16.70 -2.03 -1.94
CA GLY A 69 -17.85 -1.47 -2.63
C GLY A 69 -18.54 -2.41 -3.63
N PHE A 70 -17.80 -3.37 -4.18
CA PHE A 70 -18.30 -4.27 -5.22
C PHE A 70 -19.13 -5.48 -4.70
N ASN A 71 -19.05 -5.80 -3.41
CA ASN A 71 -19.68 -6.99 -2.81
C ASN A 71 -20.74 -6.64 -1.74
N SER A 72 -21.21 -5.41 -1.67
CA SER A 72 -22.25 -5.07 -0.70
C SER A 72 -23.62 -5.44 -1.27
N ASP A 73 -24.34 -6.30 -0.57
CA ASP A 73 -25.79 -6.54 -0.78
C ASP A 73 -26.63 -5.26 -0.54
N TYR A 74 -25.96 -4.19 -0.11
CA TYR A 74 -26.54 -2.87 0.03
C TYR A 74 -26.51 -2.15 -1.32
N LYS A 75 -27.63 -1.58 -1.72
CA LYS A 75 -27.78 -0.69 -2.89
C LYS A 75 -27.04 0.64 -2.71
N ILE A 76 -25.75 0.59 -2.39
CA ILE A 76 -24.92 1.78 -2.27
C ILE A 76 -24.49 2.20 -3.69
N ASP A 77 -24.67 3.48 -3.99
CA ASP A 77 -24.17 4.06 -5.23
C ASP A 77 -22.64 3.83 -5.38
N ARG A 78 -22.22 3.56 -6.58
CA ARG A 78 -20.82 3.24 -6.89
C ARG A 78 -19.86 4.33 -6.43
N VAL A 79 -20.20 5.60 -6.64
CA VAL A 79 -19.36 6.74 -6.25
C VAL A 79 -19.23 6.81 -4.72
N GLN A 80 -20.34 6.63 -3.99
CA GLN A 80 -20.31 6.59 -2.53
C GLN A 80 -19.48 5.40 -2.02
N GLY A 81 -19.63 4.23 -2.62
CA GLY A 81 -18.84 3.05 -2.29
C GLY A 81 -17.34 3.27 -2.49
N ASP A 82 -16.95 3.93 -3.58
CA ASP A 82 -15.55 4.25 -3.85
C ASP A 82 -15.00 5.25 -2.83
N TYR A 83 -15.75 6.27 -2.41
CA TYR A 83 -15.34 7.17 -1.31
C TYR A 83 -15.22 6.44 0.03
N MET A 84 -16.12 5.52 0.35
CA MET A 84 -15.97 4.67 1.55
C MET A 84 -14.69 3.84 1.47
N GLY A 85 -14.36 3.28 0.31
CA GLY A 85 -13.09 2.60 0.07
C GLY A 85 -11.86 3.51 0.25
N MET A 86 -11.94 4.76 -0.22
CA MET A 86 -10.88 5.76 -0.01
C MET A 86 -10.67 6.06 1.47
N LEU A 87 -11.74 6.24 2.25
CA LEU A 87 -11.67 6.43 3.70
C LEU A 87 -11.09 5.19 4.40
N ALA A 88 -11.45 3.99 3.98
CA ALA A 88 -10.88 2.75 4.48
C ALA A 88 -9.35 2.68 4.30
N THR A 89 -8.82 3.18 3.18
CA THR A 89 -7.37 3.26 2.98
C THR A 89 -6.69 4.24 3.94
N ILE A 90 -7.37 5.32 4.34
CA ILE A 90 -6.84 6.27 5.34
C ILE A 90 -6.72 5.59 6.70
N ILE A 91 -7.73 4.83 7.12
CA ILE A 91 -7.69 4.07 8.38
C ILE A 91 -6.50 3.09 8.38
N ASN A 92 -6.33 2.33 7.31
CA ASN A 92 -5.19 1.43 7.16
C ASN A 92 -3.86 2.18 7.14
N GLY A 93 -3.81 3.33 6.49
CA GLY A 93 -2.63 4.19 6.41
C GLY A 93 -2.21 4.70 7.78
N LEU A 94 -3.15 5.16 8.61
CA LEU A 94 -2.91 5.59 9.99
C LEU A 94 -2.36 4.45 10.87
N ALA A 95 -2.97 3.26 10.75
CA ALA A 95 -2.51 2.09 11.50
C ALA A 95 -1.08 1.69 11.12
N LEU A 96 -0.76 1.66 9.82
CA LEU A 96 0.58 1.36 9.33
C LEU A 96 1.60 2.45 9.75
N GLN A 97 1.23 3.74 9.65
CA GLN A 97 2.05 4.85 10.11
C GLN A 97 2.43 4.68 11.57
N ASN A 98 1.44 4.51 12.44
CA ASN A 98 1.67 4.32 13.87
C ASN A 98 2.61 3.13 14.15
N THR A 99 2.42 2.01 13.44
CA THR A 99 3.23 0.81 13.65
C THR A 99 4.68 1.00 13.20
N LEU A 100 4.92 1.70 12.08
CA LEU A 100 6.25 2.05 11.60
C LEU A 100 6.95 3.05 12.54
N GLU A 101 6.23 4.06 13.01
CA GLU A 101 6.77 5.07 13.94
C GLU A 101 7.13 4.44 15.29
N ASN A 102 6.37 3.47 15.79
CA ASN A 102 6.67 2.72 17.01
C ASN A 102 7.99 1.91 16.94
N ILE A 103 8.46 1.59 15.73
CA ILE A 103 9.77 0.93 15.51
C ILE A 103 10.86 1.88 15.03
N GLY A 104 10.65 3.21 15.21
CA GLY A 104 11.65 4.26 14.97
C GLY A 104 11.78 4.72 13.52
N ILE A 105 10.79 4.44 12.64
CA ILE A 105 10.81 4.89 11.25
C ILE A 105 9.94 6.13 11.10
N ALA A 106 10.53 7.26 10.71
CA ALA A 106 9.77 8.46 10.40
C ALA A 106 8.89 8.27 9.17
N THR A 107 7.58 8.52 9.29
CA THR A 107 6.63 8.34 8.21
C THR A 107 5.83 9.61 7.91
N ARG A 108 5.19 9.65 6.73
CA ARG A 108 4.18 10.66 6.39
C ARG A 108 3.03 10.00 5.64
N LEU A 109 1.83 10.18 6.17
CA LEU A 109 0.60 9.78 5.50
C LEU A 109 0.12 10.94 4.63
N GLN A 110 -0.04 10.68 3.33
CA GLN A 110 -0.59 11.64 2.38
C GLN A 110 -1.87 11.08 1.77
N SER A 111 -2.88 11.93 1.63
CA SER A 111 -4.19 11.57 1.10
C SER A 111 -4.51 12.32 -0.19
N ALA A 112 -5.12 11.62 -1.14
CA ALA A 112 -5.60 12.22 -2.38
C ALA A 112 -6.92 13.01 -2.21
N ILE A 113 -7.64 12.78 -1.09
CA ILE A 113 -8.81 13.59 -0.69
C ILE A 113 -8.47 14.43 0.54
N ASN A 114 -9.17 15.54 0.74
CA ASN A 114 -8.90 16.46 1.84
C ASN A 114 -9.35 15.90 3.20
N VAL A 115 -8.38 15.56 4.04
CA VAL A 115 -8.58 15.09 5.43
C VAL A 115 -7.50 15.69 6.34
N ASN A 116 -7.27 16.97 6.24
CA ASN A 116 -6.11 17.71 6.75
C ASN A 116 -5.79 17.49 8.24
N LYS A 117 -6.76 17.06 9.06
CA LYS A 117 -6.53 16.78 10.48
C LYS A 117 -5.80 15.44 10.72
N VAL A 118 -5.81 14.52 9.76
CA VAL A 118 -5.29 13.15 9.94
C VAL A 118 -4.23 12.76 8.92
N ALA A 119 -4.21 13.40 7.74
CA ALA A 119 -3.21 13.15 6.71
C ALA A 119 -2.90 14.43 5.94
N GLU A 120 -1.67 14.54 5.46
CA GLU A 120 -1.28 15.65 4.58
C GLU A 120 -1.99 15.50 3.21
N PRO A 121 -2.40 16.61 2.56
CA PRO A 121 -2.83 16.53 1.17
C PRO A 121 -1.65 16.09 0.30
N PHE A 122 -1.92 15.18 -0.65
CA PHE A 122 -0.89 14.76 -1.60
C PHE A 122 -0.43 15.93 -2.47
N ILE A 123 0.86 16.18 -2.44
CA ILE A 123 1.56 17.10 -3.33
C ILE A 123 2.87 16.44 -3.75
N LYS A 124 3.07 16.20 -5.07
CA LYS A 124 4.25 15.52 -5.62
C LYS A 124 5.57 15.99 -4.97
N ARG A 125 5.80 17.30 -4.96
CA ARG A 125 7.06 17.88 -4.41
C ARG A 125 7.24 17.62 -2.92
N LYS A 126 6.16 17.57 -2.13
CA LYS A 126 6.22 17.21 -0.71
C LYS A 126 6.56 15.73 -0.53
N ALA A 127 5.94 14.86 -1.33
CA ALA A 127 6.22 13.44 -1.29
C ALA A 127 7.70 13.14 -1.59
N ILE A 128 8.25 13.70 -2.67
CA ILE A 128 9.66 13.56 -3.03
C ILE A 128 10.56 14.09 -1.90
N ARG A 129 10.29 15.29 -1.38
CA ARG A 129 11.06 15.85 -0.26
C ARG A 129 11.04 14.97 1.00
N HIS A 130 9.93 14.26 1.26
CA HIS A 130 9.89 13.32 2.38
C HIS A 130 10.77 12.10 2.12
N LEU A 131 10.72 11.53 0.91
CA LEU A 131 11.56 10.41 0.50
C LEU A 131 13.05 10.76 0.56
N ASP A 132 13.43 11.93 0.02
CA ASP A 132 14.82 12.43 0.09
C ASP A 132 15.31 12.58 1.54
N LYS A 133 14.42 12.89 2.48
CA LYS A 133 14.71 12.95 3.92
C LYS A 133 14.61 11.58 4.61
N LYS A 134 14.60 10.51 3.85
CA LYS A 134 14.51 9.13 4.36
C LYS A 134 13.27 8.88 5.22
N ARG A 135 12.15 9.52 4.89
CA ARG A 135 10.85 9.22 5.49
C ARG A 135 10.09 8.27 4.58
N ILE A 136 9.42 7.29 5.15
CA ILE A 136 8.45 6.49 4.39
C ILE A 136 7.22 7.35 4.10
N VAL A 137 6.78 7.39 2.85
CA VAL A 137 5.54 8.07 2.45
C VAL A 137 4.46 7.03 2.21
N ILE A 138 3.33 7.15 2.92
CA ILE A 138 2.17 6.28 2.76
C ILE A 138 1.12 7.06 2.00
N PHE A 139 0.70 6.57 0.85
CA PHE A 139 -0.36 7.15 0.03
C PHE A 139 -1.69 6.46 0.29
N SER A 140 -2.69 7.23 0.65
CA SER A 140 -4.08 6.81 0.87
C SER A 140 -5.04 7.49 -0.10
N SER A 141 -6.28 7.03 -0.10
CA SER A 141 -7.39 7.52 -0.95
C SER A 141 -7.19 7.32 -2.45
N GLY A 142 -6.33 6.39 -2.82
CA GLY A 142 -6.13 6.02 -4.22
C GLY A 142 -5.72 7.19 -5.10
N THR A 143 -6.46 7.42 -6.19
CA THR A 143 -6.29 8.59 -7.07
C THR A 143 -7.04 9.82 -6.56
N GLY A 144 -7.96 9.67 -5.59
CA GLY A 144 -8.91 10.68 -5.16
C GLY A 144 -10.18 10.74 -6.03
N ASN A 145 -10.25 9.95 -7.08
CA ASN A 145 -11.37 9.88 -8.00
C ASN A 145 -12.06 8.52 -7.93
N PRO A 146 -13.40 8.47 -7.94
CA PRO A 146 -14.16 7.23 -8.10
C PRO A 146 -13.78 6.48 -9.38
N TYR A 147 -14.15 5.20 -9.47
CA TYR A 147 -13.93 4.29 -10.60
C TYR A 147 -12.48 3.82 -10.81
N PHE A 148 -11.52 4.30 -10.03
CA PHE A 148 -10.13 3.84 -10.11
C PHE A 148 -9.80 2.84 -9.01
N THR A 149 -8.97 1.87 -9.35
CA THR A 149 -8.46 0.87 -8.40
C THR A 149 -7.24 1.38 -7.63
N THR A 150 -6.92 0.72 -6.52
CA THR A 150 -5.66 0.99 -5.80
C THR A 150 -4.43 0.62 -6.65
N ASP A 151 -4.56 -0.32 -7.59
CA ASP A 151 -3.47 -0.67 -8.52
C ASP A 151 -3.20 0.47 -9.50
N SER A 152 -4.27 1.10 -10.05
CA SER A 152 -4.13 2.32 -10.89
C SER A 152 -3.49 3.46 -10.11
N ALA A 153 -3.88 3.64 -8.85
CA ALA A 153 -3.26 4.63 -7.99
C ALA A 153 -1.77 4.35 -7.73
N ALA A 154 -1.38 3.09 -7.56
CA ALA A 154 0.01 2.72 -7.35
C ALA A 154 0.87 3.09 -8.57
N VAL A 155 0.39 2.83 -9.77
CA VAL A 155 1.09 3.21 -11.02
C VAL A 155 1.23 4.73 -11.12
N LEU A 156 0.13 5.48 -10.90
CA LEU A 156 0.14 6.93 -10.94
C LEU A 156 1.14 7.52 -9.94
N ARG A 157 1.08 7.08 -8.68
CA ARG A 157 2.00 7.56 -7.63
C ARG A 157 3.46 7.19 -7.92
N ALA A 158 3.73 6.00 -8.45
CA ALA A 158 5.09 5.60 -8.82
C ALA A 158 5.69 6.54 -9.87
N ILE A 159 4.93 6.87 -10.92
CA ILE A 159 5.35 7.82 -11.95
C ILE A 159 5.59 9.20 -11.33
N GLU A 160 4.65 9.69 -10.51
CA GLU A 160 4.74 11.02 -9.91
C GLU A 160 5.96 11.19 -8.99
N ILE A 161 6.31 10.16 -8.21
CA ILE A 161 7.46 10.20 -7.30
C ILE A 161 8.76 9.71 -7.95
N GLU A 162 8.72 9.34 -9.22
CA GLU A 162 9.88 8.82 -9.95
C GLU A 162 10.47 7.56 -9.29
N ALA A 163 9.59 6.60 -8.97
CA ALA A 163 10.01 5.33 -8.41
C ALA A 163 10.63 4.43 -9.49
N ASP A 164 11.73 3.75 -9.15
CA ASP A 164 12.43 2.84 -10.06
C ASP A 164 11.63 1.56 -10.33
N VAL A 165 10.81 1.14 -9.35
CA VAL A 165 10.04 -0.11 -9.43
C VAL A 165 8.78 -0.06 -8.56
N ILE A 166 7.74 -0.78 -9.00
CA ILE A 166 6.55 -1.08 -8.21
C ILE A 166 6.62 -2.52 -7.75
N LEU A 167 6.59 -2.73 -6.44
CA LEU A 167 6.53 -4.05 -5.82
C LEU A 167 5.11 -4.30 -5.31
N LYS A 168 4.45 -5.32 -5.83
CA LYS A 168 3.08 -5.67 -5.42
C LYS A 168 3.12 -6.83 -4.43
N GLY A 169 2.76 -6.55 -3.18
CA GLY A 169 2.51 -7.59 -2.18
C GLY A 169 1.21 -8.33 -2.48
N THR A 170 1.28 -9.59 -2.88
CA THR A 170 0.14 -10.44 -3.22
C THR A 170 0.03 -11.64 -2.30
N ARG A 171 -1.15 -12.29 -2.30
CA ARG A 171 -1.38 -13.59 -1.61
C ARG A 171 -1.03 -14.79 -2.48
N VAL A 172 -0.62 -14.56 -3.71
CA VAL A 172 -0.21 -15.56 -4.69
C VAL A 172 1.23 -15.30 -5.12
N ASP A 173 1.89 -16.31 -5.60
CA ASP A 173 3.32 -16.32 -5.88
C ASP A 173 3.69 -15.76 -7.28
N GLY A 174 2.72 -15.19 -7.99
CA GLY A 174 2.96 -14.62 -9.32
C GLY A 174 1.73 -13.96 -9.94
N ILE A 175 1.86 -13.63 -11.22
CA ILE A 175 0.79 -13.13 -12.07
C ILE A 175 0.18 -14.31 -12.81
N TYR A 176 -1.13 -14.40 -12.80
CA TYR A 176 -1.91 -15.46 -13.42
C TYR A 176 -2.93 -14.87 -14.39
N ASP A 177 -3.36 -15.66 -15.36
CA ASP A 177 -4.45 -15.34 -16.29
C ASP A 177 -5.83 -15.37 -15.61
N ASP A 178 -5.97 -16.12 -14.50
CA ASP A 178 -7.18 -16.24 -13.68
C ASP A 178 -6.83 -16.40 -12.20
N ASP A 179 -7.80 -16.37 -11.29
CA ASP A 179 -7.57 -16.57 -9.85
C ASP A 179 -7.18 -18.04 -9.55
N PRO A 180 -5.91 -18.33 -9.18
CA PRO A 180 -5.45 -19.69 -8.95
C PRO A 180 -6.12 -20.38 -7.75
N LYS A 181 -6.81 -19.62 -6.88
CA LYS A 181 -7.61 -20.19 -5.77
C LYS A 181 -8.97 -20.68 -6.21
N LYS A 182 -9.48 -20.18 -7.32
CA LYS A 182 -10.77 -20.57 -7.89
C LYS A 182 -10.61 -21.50 -9.07
N ASN A 183 -9.56 -21.31 -9.85
CA ASN A 183 -9.24 -22.10 -11.00
C ASN A 183 -7.86 -22.75 -10.85
N SER A 184 -7.85 -24.06 -10.54
CA SER A 184 -6.61 -24.83 -10.40
C SER A 184 -5.78 -24.97 -11.68
N LYS A 185 -6.36 -24.57 -12.84
CA LYS A 185 -5.71 -24.57 -14.16
C LYS A 185 -5.22 -23.20 -14.57
N ALA A 186 -5.31 -22.19 -13.67
CA ALA A 186 -4.80 -20.86 -13.94
C ALA A 186 -3.32 -20.92 -14.31
N PHE A 187 -2.97 -20.30 -15.43
CA PHE A 187 -1.58 -20.26 -15.93
C PHE A 187 -0.84 -19.10 -15.30
N LYS A 188 0.36 -19.38 -14.81
CA LYS A 188 1.28 -18.38 -14.25
C LYS A 188 2.20 -17.88 -15.35
N PHE A 189 2.25 -16.54 -15.53
CA PHE A 189 3.17 -15.87 -16.43
C PHE A 189 4.60 -15.78 -15.87
#